data_c5d881dbdc2e8f5a1b32cc9427ad7947
#
_entry.id   c5d881dbdc2e8f5a1b32cc9427ad7947
#
_cell.length_a   1.000
_cell.length_b   1.000
_cell.length_c   1.000
_cell.angle_alpha   90.00
_cell.angle_beta   90.00
_cell.angle_gamma   90.00
#
_symmetry.space_group_name_H-M   'P 1'
#
loop_
_entity.id
_entity.type
_entity.pdbx_description
1 polymer ?
#
loop_
_entity_poly.entity_id
_entity_poly.type
_entity_poly.pdbx_seq_one_letter_code
_entity_poly.pdbx_strand_id
1 'polypeptide(L)'
;MKRFYFKGLLTFLCLLLGQDQAESQQLIPRTVDVNGVTREYTVYLPVNFDPADQLPVLFAFGGGGDTGAFFMQFEGDFRPLADAERFIAVYPEPLLDVNGCLCWNNLGPYSTGIDEVGFADAMIDAMVADYSADPQRMFACGFSLGGSLMWDYACELSDHFAAVGVVAANMWEWTQSACTPAQPIGIVHVLGTNDFYAPYNGNQYSIATNVQNSFWAGVNQTQSAPTETSQGGGVTLFEWTEGPGCHTVAHYRIQNGDHVWPAFSQQALWNFFSNYTLSGTGIGPGCAPATGGFRRGDVNGDGSLNISDAVSALIYLFDGGQVDCESAVDGNDDGSINLADAVSILAYLFSGSGTLPAPFPDCGADSTIDTLDCLQYNGC
;
A
#
# COMPACT_ATOMS: atom_id res chain seq x y z
N MET A 1 -13.59 77.67 38.91
CA MET A 1 -12.63 76.74 38.38
C MET A 1 -13.01 75.31 38.74
N LYS A 2 -13.73 74.55 37.87
CA LYS A 2 -14.11 73.17 38.13
C LYS A 2 -13.38 72.35 37.11
N ARG A 3 -12.49 71.43 37.60
CA ARG A 3 -11.78 70.47 36.79
C ARG A 3 -12.69 69.23 36.53
N PHE A 4 -13.03 69.00 35.31
CA PHE A 4 -13.64 67.72 34.85
C PHE A 4 -12.57 66.68 34.63
N TYR A 5 -12.64 65.54 35.37
CA TYR A 5 -11.87 64.35 35.09
C TYR A 5 -12.68 63.47 34.11
N PHE A 6 -12.12 63.26 32.91
CA PHE A 6 -12.63 62.29 31.95
C PHE A 6 -11.93 60.94 32.23
N LYS A 7 -12.69 59.98 32.78
CA LYS A 7 -12.21 58.61 32.86
C LYS A 7 -12.47 57.93 31.52
N GLY A 8 -11.42 57.74 30.73
CA GLY A 8 -11.44 56.88 29.55
C GLY A 8 -11.41 55.45 29.96
N LEU A 9 -12.48 54.72 29.64
CA LEU A 9 -12.58 53.28 29.80
C LEU A 9 -11.89 52.65 28.57
N LEU A 10 -10.65 52.17 28.74
CA LEU A 10 -9.93 51.38 27.73
C LEU A 10 -10.50 49.98 27.76
N THR A 11 -11.41 49.68 26.84
CA THR A 11 -11.87 48.32 26.57
C THR A 11 -10.76 47.60 25.82
N PHE A 12 -10.02 46.74 26.49
CA PHE A 12 -9.06 45.82 25.89
C PHE A 12 -9.85 44.72 25.16
N LEU A 13 -10.02 44.88 23.87
CA LEU A 13 -10.53 43.85 22.98
C LEU A 13 -9.39 42.85 22.78
N CYS A 14 -9.33 41.77 23.58
CA CYS A 14 -8.53 40.61 23.29
C CYS A 14 -9.10 39.96 22.02
N LEU A 15 -8.55 40.30 20.89
CA LEU A 15 -8.61 39.48 19.68
C LEU A 15 -7.84 38.21 20.02
N LEU A 16 -8.58 37.15 20.35
CA LEU A 16 -8.09 35.78 20.23
C LEU A 16 -7.87 35.52 18.76
N LEU A 17 -6.70 35.89 18.26
CA LEU A 17 -6.14 35.29 17.06
C LEU A 17 -5.90 33.84 17.46
N GLY A 18 -6.81 32.96 17.06
CA GLY A 18 -6.53 31.55 16.96
C GLY A 18 -5.30 31.44 16.06
N GLN A 19 -4.14 31.21 16.65
CA GLN A 19 -3.03 30.68 15.91
C GLN A 19 -3.47 29.26 15.54
N ASP A 20 -3.89 29.07 14.30
CA ASP A 20 -3.74 27.79 13.65
C ASP A 20 -2.23 27.49 13.72
N GLN A 21 -1.85 26.78 14.77
CA GLN A 21 -0.56 26.10 14.79
C GLN A 21 -0.70 25.06 13.67
N ALA A 22 -0.21 25.39 12.48
CA ALA A 22 0.16 24.36 11.53
C ALA A 22 1.06 23.41 12.34
N GLU A 23 0.55 22.21 12.66
CA GLU A 23 1.33 21.23 13.36
C GLU A 23 2.57 20.99 12.51
N SER A 24 3.73 21.30 13.07
CA SER A 24 5.00 21.19 12.39
C SER A 24 5.20 19.74 12.02
N GLN A 25 5.63 19.49 10.79
CA GLN A 25 6.16 18.20 10.33
C GLN A 25 6.95 17.54 11.45
N GLN A 26 6.55 16.35 11.88
CA GLN A 26 7.18 15.70 13.02
C GLN A 26 8.07 14.56 12.54
N LEU A 27 9.39 14.72 12.73
CA LEU A 27 10.35 13.61 12.68
C LEU A 27 10.50 13.05 14.09
N ILE A 28 10.09 11.82 14.28
CA ILE A 28 10.01 11.18 15.58
C ILE A 28 10.92 9.96 15.61
N PRO A 29 12.09 10.02 16.30
CA PRO A 29 12.91 8.84 16.53
C PRO A 29 12.15 7.81 17.38
N ARG A 30 12.23 6.54 17.01
CA ARG A 30 11.60 5.41 17.69
C ARG A 30 12.55 4.24 17.80
N THR A 31 12.23 3.35 18.71
CA THR A 31 12.94 2.07 18.86
C THR A 31 11.93 0.94 19.08
N VAL A 32 12.28 -0.26 18.63
CA VAL A 32 11.62 -1.52 18.98
C VAL A 32 12.65 -2.54 19.42
N ASP A 33 12.25 -3.50 20.24
CA ASP A 33 13.09 -4.65 20.59
C ASP A 33 12.76 -5.81 19.65
N VAL A 34 13.80 -6.39 19.06
CA VAL A 34 13.70 -7.57 18.20
C VAL A 34 14.62 -8.64 18.76
N ASN A 35 14.07 -9.63 19.43
CA ASN A 35 14.79 -10.73 20.04
C ASN A 35 15.93 -10.28 21.01
N GLY A 36 15.68 -9.19 21.77
CA GLY A 36 16.65 -8.61 22.71
C GLY A 36 17.66 -7.67 22.08
N VAL A 37 17.47 -7.31 20.80
CA VAL A 37 18.26 -6.31 20.08
C VAL A 37 17.40 -5.06 19.86
N THR A 38 17.83 -3.92 20.39
CA THR A 38 17.16 -2.65 20.13
C THR A 38 17.42 -2.21 18.69
N ARG A 39 16.35 -1.98 17.93
CA ARG A 39 16.38 -1.46 16.55
C ARG A 39 15.81 -0.05 16.53
N GLU A 40 16.40 0.80 15.70
CA GLU A 40 16.04 2.21 15.57
C GLU A 40 15.35 2.50 14.24
N TYR A 41 14.44 3.47 14.23
CA TYR A 41 13.82 4.01 13.03
C TYR A 41 13.30 5.42 13.27
N THR A 42 13.08 6.18 12.21
CA THR A 42 12.49 7.52 12.28
C THR A 42 11.12 7.52 11.60
N VAL A 43 10.11 8.02 12.30
CA VAL A 43 8.75 8.21 11.77
C VAL A 43 8.59 9.66 11.32
N TYR A 44 8.10 9.88 10.13
CA TYR A 44 7.63 11.16 9.65
C TYR A 44 6.10 11.15 9.59
N LEU A 45 5.47 12.03 10.35
CA LEU A 45 4.03 12.26 10.29
C LEU A 45 3.73 13.42 9.32
N PRO A 46 2.77 13.25 8.40
CA PRO A 46 2.41 14.30 7.46
C PRO A 46 1.79 15.50 8.18
N VAL A 47 1.78 16.66 7.51
CA VAL A 47 1.13 17.87 8.02
C VAL A 47 -0.35 17.58 8.32
N ASN A 48 -0.84 18.08 9.46
CA ASN A 48 -2.19 17.83 9.96
C ASN A 48 -2.52 16.33 10.14
N PHE A 49 -1.55 15.58 10.65
CA PHE A 49 -1.77 14.18 11.02
C PHE A 49 -2.86 14.08 12.11
N ASP A 50 -3.87 13.22 11.87
CA ASP A 50 -4.87 12.83 12.85
C ASP A 50 -4.90 11.28 12.91
N PRO A 51 -4.75 10.67 14.10
CA PRO A 51 -4.87 9.21 14.24
C PRO A 51 -6.23 8.66 13.79
N ALA A 52 -7.28 9.48 13.77
CA ALA A 52 -8.61 9.06 13.29
C ALA A 52 -8.66 8.81 11.78
N ASP A 53 -7.69 9.32 11.01
CA ASP A 53 -7.65 9.15 9.56
C ASP A 53 -7.18 7.76 9.13
N GLN A 54 -6.61 6.96 10.05
CA GLN A 54 -6.07 5.62 9.75
C GLN A 54 -5.20 5.62 8.49
N LEU A 55 -4.12 6.41 8.51
CA LEU A 55 -3.28 6.62 7.34
C LEU A 55 -2.51 5.36 6.91
N PRO A 56 -2.23 5.20 5.60
CA PRO A 56 -1.28 4.21 5.11
C PRO A 56 0.14 4.44 5.65
N VAL A 57 0.98 3.42 5.64
CA VAL A 57 2.38 3.51 6.04
C VAL A 57 3.30 3.06 4.90
N LEU A 58 4.35 3.83 4.64
CA LEU A 58 5.44 3.47 3.75
C LEU A 58 6.75 3.36 4.53
N PHE A 59 7.33 2.17 4.59
CA PHE A 59 8.66 1.91 5.13
C PHE A 59 9.70 2.03 4.01
N ALA A 60 10.69 2.91 4.17
CA ALA A 60 11.65 3.27 3.13
C ALA A 60 13.08 2.96 3.58
N PHE A 61 13.71 1.96 2.94
CA PHE A 61 14.99 1.36 3.31
C PHE A 61 16.13 1.85 2.42
N GLY A 62 17.18 2.41 3.02
CA GLY A 62 18.38 2.87 2.32
C GLY A 62 19.27 1.74 1.79
N GLY A 63 20.27 2.10 1.01
CA GLY A 63 21.27 1.19 0.49
C GLY A 63 22.27 0.69 1.55
N GLY A 64 23.20 -0.15 1.13
CA GLY A 64 24.28 -0.60 2.00
C GLY A 64 25.25 0.55 2.34
N GLY A 65 25.46 0.79 3.63
CA GLY A 65 26.24 1.91 4.15
C GLY A 65 25.44 3.16 4.49
N ASP A 66 24.14 3.21 4.11
CA ASP A 66 23.28 4.35 4.39
C ASP A 66 22.62 4.22 5.76
N THR A 67 22.48 5.35 6.45
CA THR A 67 21.52 5.48 7.54
C THR A 67 20.14 5.82 6.98
N GLY A 68 19.07 5.55 7.74
CA GLY A 68 17.71 5.99 7.36
C GLY A 68 17.64 7.51 7.16
N ALA A 69 18.37 8.27 7.99
CA ALA A 69 18.48 9.73 7.86
C ALA A 69 19.18 10.16 6.57
N PHE A 70 20.25 9.46 6.14
CA PHE A 70 20.93 9.74 4.88
C PHE A 70 20.00 9.46 3.70
N PHE A 71 19.37 8.29 3.67
CA PHE A 71 18.43 7.92 2.62
C PHE A 71 17.27 8.91 2.51
N MET A 72 16.66 9.27 3.65
CA MET A 72 15.59 10.27 3.72
C MET A 72 16.00 11.63 3.13
N GLN A 73 17.24 12.04 3.34
CA GLN A 73 17.69 13.38 2.95
C GLN A 73 18.18 13.48 1.52
N PHE A 74 18.80 12.42 0.99
CA PHE A 74 19.59 12.53 -0.25
C PHE A 74 19.07 11.65 -1.40
N GLU A 75 18.23 10.65 -1.11
CA GLU A 75 17.76 9.70 -2.12
C GLU A 75 16.23 9.54 -2.09
N GLY A 76 15.70 8.90 -1.04
CA GLY A 76 14.29 8.56 -0.88
C GLY A 76 13.53 9.55 0.00
N ASP A 77 13.55 10.84 -0.29
CA ASP A 77 12.75 11.83 0.45
C ASP A 77 11.27 11.73 0.10
N PHE A 78 10.53 10.96 0.88
CA PHE A 78 9.08 10.81 0.74
C PHE A 78 8.27 11.85 1.52
N ARG A 79 8.89 12.73 2.32
CA ARG A 79 8.18 13.68 3.19
C ARG A 79 7.25 14.63 2.43
N PRO A 80 7.68 15.27 1.32
CA PRO A 80 6.77 16.13 0.55
C PRO A 80 5.59 15.37 -0.05
N LEU A 81 5.83 14.11 -0.44
CA LEU A 81 4.79 13.24 -0.99
C LEU A 81 3.85 12.75 0.12
N ALA A 82 4.38 12.42 1.30
CA ALA A 82 3.59 12.06 2.47
C ALA A 82 2.64 13.18 2.91
N ASP A 83 3.07 14.44 2.82
CA ASP A 83 2.21 15.59 3.07
C ASP A 83 1.09 15.73 2.04
N ALA A 84 1.41 15.51 0.76
CA ALA A 84 0.47 15.67 -0.34
C ALA A 84 -0.56 14.53 -0.41
N GLU A 85 -0.12 13.30 -0.21
CA GLU A 85 -0.89 12.07 -0.43
C GLU A 85 -1.38 11.44 0.88
N ARG A 86 -1.03 12.03 2.03
CA ARG A 86 -1.47 11.65 3.36
C ARG A 86 -1.12 10.20 3.75
N PHE A 87 0.17 9.94 3.97
CA PHE A 87 0.66 8.68 4.53
C PHE A 87 1.77 8.94 5.57
N ILE A 88 2.04 7.96 6.42
CA ILE A 88 3.16 7.96 7.38
C ILE A 88 4.38 7.40 6.66
N ALA A 89 5.51 8.13 6.66
CA ALA A 89 6.76 7.60 6.15
C ALA A 89 7.67 7.15 7.29
N VAL A 90 8.22 5.94 7.18
CA VAL A 90 9.11 5.34 8.19
C VAL A 90 10.46 5.06 7.55
N TYR A 91 11.54 5.50 8.22
CA TYR A 91 12.91 5.34 7.77
C TYR A 91 13.67 4.48 8.78
N PRO A 92 13.78 3.16 8.53
CA PRO A 92 14.49 2.24 9.40
C PRO A 92 16.00 2.47 9.35
N GLU A 93 16.69 2.16 10.47
CA GLU A 93 18.15 2.19 10.56
C GLU A 93 18.72 0.77 10.47
N PRO A 94 19.69 0.52 9.58
CA PRO A 94 20.39 -0.75 9.56
C PRO A 94 21.29 -0.88 10.80
N LEU A 95 21.59 -2.11 11.19
CA LEU A 95 22.59 -2.36 12.20
C LEU A 95 23.99 -2.46 11.59
N LEU A 96 24.99 -2.12 12.39
CA LEU A 96 26.38 -2.42 12.07
C LEU A 96 26.58 -3.93 12.22
N ASP A 97 26.88 -4.61 11.13
CA ASP A 97 27.13 -6.04 11.12
C ASP A 97 28.51 -6.41 11.72
N VAL A 98 28.76 -7.69 11.87
CA VAL A 98 30.04 -8.21 12.41
C VAL A 98 31.25 -7.88 11.52
N ASN A 99 31.04 -7.46 10.28
CA ASN A 99 32.05 -7.07 9.31
C ASN A 99 32.29 -5.56 9.29
N GLY A 100 31.53 -4.80 10.09
CA GLY A 100 31.58 -3.35 10.15
C GLY A 100 30.82 -2.63 9.03
N CYS A 101 29.85 -3.30 8.40
CA CYS A 101 28.95 -2.70 7.42
C CYS A 101 27.65 -2.25 8.11
N LEU A 102 27.19 -1.02 7.81
CA LEU A 102 25.79 -0.63 8.03
C LEU A 102 24.97 -1.25 6.89
N CYS A 103 24.50 -2.46 7.09
CA CYS A 103 23.93 -3.27 6.04
C CYS A 103 22.68 -4.00 6.52
N TRP A 104 21.77 -4.27 5.59
CA TRP A 104 20.63 -5.14 5.82
C TRP A 104 21.08 -6.60 5.73
N ASN A 105 20.59 -7.44 6.64
CA ASN A 105 21.01 -8.83 6.76
C ASN A 105 20.17 -9.75 5.88
N ASN A 106 20.24 -9.58 4.57
CA ASN A 106 19.52 -10.38 3.56
C ASN A 106 20.45 -11.19 2.64
N LEU A 107 21.65 -11.51 3.12
CA LEU A 107 22.71 -12.14 2.32
C LEU A 107 22.70 -13.67 2.36
N GLY A 108 21.57 -14.30 2.72
CA GLY A 108 21.39 -15.75 2.71
C GLY A 108 22.49 -16.50 3.46
N PRO A 109 23.37 -17.25 2.75
CA PRO A 109 24.44 -18.02 3.39
C PRO A 109 25.53 -17.15 4.07
N TYR A 110 25.53 -15.85 3.82
CA TYR A 110 26.43 -14.88 4.46
C TYR A 110 25.73 -14.06 5.55
N SER A 111 24.53 -14.50 5.96
CA SER A 111 23.73 -13.87 7.00
C SER A 111 24.51 -13.74 8.31
N THR A 112 24.34 -12.59 8.96
CA THR A 112 24.95 -12.28 10.27
C THR A 112 24.05 -12.61 11.44
N GLY A 113 22.85 -13.14 11.18
CA GLY A 113 21.87 -13.51 12.20
C GLY A 113 21.04 -12.33 12.74
N ILE A 114 21.12 -11.15 12.12
CA ILE A 114 20.23 -10.01 12.42
C ILE A 114 18.87 -10.33 11.82
N ASP A 115 17.81 -10.19 12.61
CA ASP A 115 16.42 -10.48 12.21
C ASP A 115 15.76 -9.24 11.59
N GLU A 116 15.83 -9.13 10.27
CA GLU A 116 15.21 -8.02 9.54
C GLU A 116 13.69 -8.23 9.35
N VAL A 117 13.24 -9.46 9.25
CA VAL A 117 11.82 -9.80 9.13
C VAL A 117 11.09 -9.45 10.43
N GLY A 118 11.60 -9.90 11.57
CA GLY A 118 11.06 -9.52 12.88
C GLY A 118 11.15 -8.02 13.16
N PHE A 119 12.12 -7.30 12.54
CA PHE A 119 12.18 -5.85 12.65
C PHE A 119 11.04 -5.16 11.88
N ALA A 120 10.75 -5.60 10.66
CA ALA A 120 9.63 -5.08 9.89
C ALA A 120 8.30 -5.32 10.62
N ASP A 121 8.09 -6.53 11.10
CA ASP A 121 6.89 -6.94 11.84
C ASP A 121 6.68 -6.08 13.10
N ALA A 122 7.73 -5.91 13.90
CA ALA A 122 7.67 -5.06 15.09
C ALA A 122 7.40 -3.57 14.77
N MET A 123 7.90 -3.06 13.65
CA MET A 123 7.59 -1.70 13.21
C MET A 123 6.14 -1.57 12.75
N ILE A 124 5.60 -2.56 12.02
CA ILE A 124 4.19 -2.58 11.60
C ILE A 124 3.28 -2.53 12.83
N ASP A 125 3.52 -3.40 13.81
CA ASP A 125 2.77 -3.42 15.07
C ASP A 125 2.83 -2.06 15.78
N ALA A 126 4.01 -1.42 15.84
CA ALA A 126 4.18 -0.11 16.45
C ALA A 126 3.42 0.99 15.69
N MET A 127 3.36 0.95 14.35
CA MET A 127 2.58 1.93 13.57
C MET A 127 1.08 1.81 13.86
N VAL A 128 0.56 0.61 13.93
CA VAL A 128 -0.85 0.37 14.28
C VAL A 128 -1.13 0.81 15.72
N ALA A 129 -0.29 0.43 16.68
CA ALA A 129 -0.51 0.70 18.10
C ALA A 129 -0.35 2.18 18.46
N ASP A 130 0.70 2.84 17.95
CA ASP A 130 1.08 4.21 18.37
C ASP A 130 0.42 5.30 17.53
N TYR A 131 0.09 5.01 16.26
CA TYR A 131 -0.41 6.01 15.31
C TYR A 131 -1.77 5.65 14.70
N SER A 132 -2.39 4.54 15.12
CA SER A 132 -3.65 4.03 14.53
C SER A 132 -3.57 3.89 13.01
N ALA A 133 -2.40 3.52 12.49
CA ALA A 133 -2.21 3.32 11.06
C ALA A 133 -3.10 2.19 10.52
N ASP A 134 -3.46 2.30 9.25
CA ASP A 134 -4.29 1.29 8.59
C ASP A 134 -3.50 -0.01 8.33
N PRO A 135 -3.81 -1.12 9.01
CA PRO A 135 -3.09 -2.38 8.84
C PRO A 135 -3.28 -3.00 7.45
N GLN A 136 -4.28 -2.56 6.69
CA GLN A 136 -4.51 -3.04 5.32
C GLN A 136 -3.62 -2.33 4.29
N ARG A 137 -3.04 -1.17 4.64
CA ARG A 137 -2.26 -0.33 3.72
C ARG A 137 -0.84 -0.11 4.24
N MET A 138 -0.10 -1.22 4.41
CA MET A 138 1.32 -1.24 4.77
C MET A 138 2.15 -1.51 3.51
N PHE A 139 3.11 -0.65 3.21
CA PHE A 139 3.96 -0.72 2.03
C PHE A 139 5.43 -0.63 2.44
N ALA A 140 6.31 -1.27 1.67
CA ALA A 140 7.74 -1.13 1.86
C ALA A 140 8.46 -0.86 0.54
N CYS A 141 9.50 -0.04 0.56
CA CYS A 141 10.39 0.11 -0.58
C CYS A 141 11.85 0.22 -0.13
N GLY A 142 12.76 -0.07 -1.05
CA GLY A 142 14.18 0.02 -0.74
C GLY A 142 15.07 0.25 -1.94
N PHE A 143 16.25 0.80 -1.66
CA PHE A 143 17.31 1.06 -2.62
C PHE A 143 18.45 0.07 -2.44
N SER A 144 19.04 -0.42 -3.55
CA SER A 144 20.25 -1.25 -3.51
C SER A 144 20.09 -2.43 -2.54
N LEU A 145 20.87 -2.51 -1.48
CA LEU A 145 20.76 -3.57 -0.48
C LEU A 145 19.42 -3.54 0.27
N GLY A 146 18.86 -2.35 0.56
CA GLY A 146 17.49 -2.22 1.04
C GLY A 146 16.46 -2.69 0.01
N GLY A 147 16.72 -2.47 -1.28
CA GLY A 147 15.90 -3.03 -2.36
C GLY A 147 15.97 -4.56 -2.42
N SER A 148 17.15 -5.15 -2.18
CA SER A 148 17.28 -6.61 -2.09
C SER A 148 16.49 -7.19 -0.92
N LEU A 149 16.41 -6.46 0.22
CA LEU A 149 15.60 -6.85 1.38
C LEU A 149 14.09 -6.88 1.06
N MET A 150 13.62 -6.02 0.15
CA MET A 150 12.21 -6.02 -0.25
C MET A 150 11.79 -7.34 -0.92
N TRP A 151 12.72 -8.05 -1.58
CA TRP A 151 12.43 -9.39 -2.10
C TRP A 151 12.21 -10.41 -0.98
N ASP A 152 12.96 -10.31 0.12
CA ASP A 152 12.75 -11.17 1.28
C ASP A 152 11.40 -10.84 1.94
N TYR A 153 11.04 -9.55 2.07
CA TYR A 153 9.73 -9.14 2.60
C TYR A 153 8.57 -9.60 1.71
N ALA A 154 8.72 -9.52 0.39
CA ALA A 154 7.71 -10.05 -0.51
C ALA A 154 7.50 -11.57 -0.34
N CYS A 155 8.56 -12.32 0.00
CA CYS A 155 8.48 -13.75 0.23
C CYS A 155 7.95 -14.14 1.62
N GLU A 156 8.33 -13.39 2.67
CA GLU A 156 8.13 -13.77 4.06
C GLU A 156 7.01 -12.97 4.76
N LEU A 157 6.69 -11.78 4.26
CA LEU A 157 5.72 -10.85 4.84
C LEU A 157 4.64 -10.41 3.82
N SER A 158 4.30 -11.27 2.86
CA SER A 158 3.25 -10.98 1.87
C SER A 158 1.86 -10.83 2.49
N ASP A 159 1.66 -11.31 3.71
CA ASP A 159 0.45 -11.16 4.53
C ASP A 159 0.50 -9.96 5.48
N HIS A 160 1.59 -9.17 5.46
CA HIS A 160 1.76 -7.93 6.23
C HIS A 160 1.92 -6.71 5.33
N PHE A 161 2.52 -6.85 4.15
CA PHE A 161 2.66 -5.79 3.17
C PHE A 161 1.71 -5.97 1.98
N ALA A 162 0.94 -4.93 1.67
CA ALA A 162 0.06 -4.93 0.50
C ALA A 162 0.85 -4.85 -0.83
N ALA A 163 1.98 -4.16 -0.82
CA ALA A 163 2.88 -4.08 -1.95
C ALA A 163 4.31 -3.73 -1.51
N VAL A 164 5.29 -4.13 -2.33
CA VAL A 164 6.70 -3.77 -2.15
C VAL A 164 7.29 -3.12 -3.39
N GLY A 165 8.23 -2.19 -3.17
CA GLY A 165 8.95 -1.46 -4.20
C GLY A 165 10.45 -1.68 -4.13
N VAL A 166 11.05 -2.06 -5.25
CA VAL A 166 12.48 -2.38 -5.35
C VAL A 166 13.16 -1.41 -6.30
N VAL A 167 14.19 -0.72 -5.85
CA VAL A 167 14.97 0.20 -6.70
C VAL A 167 16.43 -0.24 -6.73
N ALA A 168 16.97 -0.41 -7.94
CA ALA A 168 18.36 -0.77 -8.21
C ALA A 168 18.81 -2.05 -7.48
N ALA A 169 17.96 -3.09 -7.46
CA ALA A 169 18.30 -4.38 -6.84
C ALA A 169 17.59 -5.54 -7.53
N ASN A 170 18.32 -6.64 -7.72
CA ASN A 170 17.76 -7.91 -8.14
C ASN A 170 17.55 -8.85 -6.94
N MET A 171 16.67 -9.81 -7.12
CA MET A 171 16.45 -10.89 -6.18
C MET A 171 17.65 -11.85 -6.14
N TRP A 172 18.06 -12.27 -4.95
CA TRP A 172 19.12 -13.25 -4.80
C TRP A 172 18.64 -14.66 -5.17
N GLU A 173 19.55 -15.52 -5.64
CA GLU A 173 19.21 -16.92 -5.96
C GLU A 173 18.69 -17.69 -4.75
N TRP A 174 19.27 -17.45 -3.57
CA TRP A 174 18.81 -18.08 -2.32
C TRP A 174 17.43 -17.58 -1.87
N THR A 175 17.14 -16.28 -2.03
CA THR A 175 15.81 -15.73 -1.74
C THR A 175 14.78 -16.38 -2.66
N GLN A 176 15.01 -16.43 -3.97
CA GLN A 176 14.09 -17.07 -4.91
C GLN A 176 13.85 -18.55 -4.57
N SER A 177 14.91 -19.30 -4.25
CA SER A 177 14.81 -20.74 -3.99
C SER A 177 14.04 -21.06 -2.69
N ALA A 178 14.02 -20.15 -1.73
CA ALA A 178 13.30 -20.28 -0.46
C ALA A 178 11.93 -19.58 -0.45
N CYS A 179 11.62 -18.79 -1.50
CA CYS A 179 10.46 -17.93 -1.56
C CYS A 179 9.15 -18.69 -1.65
N THR A 180 8.31 -18.54 -0.62
CA THR A 180 6.98 -19.17 -0.54
C THR A 180 5.99 -18.16 0.04
N PRO A 181 5.58 -17.12 -0.72
CA PRO A 181 4.67 -16.10 -0.24
C PRO A 181 3.35 -16.70 0.26
N ALA A 182 2.81 -16.18 1.36
CA ALA A 182 1.54 -16.64 1.92
C ALA A 182 0.36 -16.29 0.99
N GLN A 183 0.49 -15.18 0.27
CA GLN A 183 -0.51 -14.67 -0.69
C GLN A 183 0.16 -13.87 -1.81
N PRO A 184 -0.54 -13.59 -2.92
CA PRO A 184 -0.09 -12.64 -3.94
C PRO A 184 0.19 -11.27 -3.34
N ILE A 185 1.17 -10.53 -3.90
CA ILE A 185 1.59 -9.21 -3.42
C ILE A 185 1.92 -8.29 -4.59
N GLY A 186 1.57 -7.00 -4.50
CA GLY A 186 1.95 -6.01 -5.50
C GLY A 186 3.47 -5.80 -5.55
N ILE A 187 4.07 -5.89 -6.74
CA ILE A 187 5.51 -5.70 -6.94
C ILE A 187 5.76 -4.55 -7.91
N VAL A 188 6.54 -3.56 -7.50
CA VAL A 188 7.09 -2.55 -8.41
C VAL A 188 8.60 -2.52 -8.36
N HIS A 189 9.25 -2.69 -9.51
CA HIS A 189 10.69 -2.79 -9.64
C HIS A 189 11.23 -1.71 -10.60
N VAL A 190 12.28 -0.99 -10.20
CA VAL A 190 12.95 0.06 -11.00
C VAL A 190 14.42 -0.30 -11.14
N LEU A 191 14.89 -0.51 -12.37
CA LEU A 191 16.29 -0.92 -12.58
C LEU A 191 16.88 -0.38 -13.90
N GLY A 192 18.13 0.08 -13.82
CA GLY A 192 18.93 0.49 -14.97
C GLY A 192 19.55 -0.70 -15.69
N THR A 193 19.58 -0.67 -17.05
CA THR A 193 20.19 -1.76 -17.83
C THR A 193 21.72 -1.79 -17.77
N ASN A 194 22.34 -0.71 -17.27
CA ASN A 194 23.79 -0.59 -17.11
C ASN A 194 24.23 -0.61 -15.64
N ASP A 195 23.31 -1.02 -14.75
CA ASP A 195 23.61 -1.13 -13.32
C ASP A 195 24.70 -2.19 -13.09
N PHE A 196 25.81 -1.76 -12.50
CA PHE A 196 26.96 -2.61 -12.24
C PHE A 196 26.80 -3.48 -10.99
N TYR A 197 26.10 -2.94 -9.95
CA TYR A 197 25.93 -3.64 -8.67
C TYR A 197 24.76 -4.60 -8.69
N ALA A 198 23.69 -4.24 -9.40
CA ALA A 198 22.53 -5.08 -9.66
C ALA A 198 22.41 -5.36 -11.18
N PRO A 199 23.24 -6.23 -11.74
CA PRO A 199 23.29 -6.46 -13.18
C PRO A 199 21.93 -6.91 -13.74
N TYR A 200 21.42 -6.19 -14.74
CA TYR A 200 20.09 -6.42 -15.31
C TYR A 200 19.89 -7.87 -15.79
N ASN A 201 20.95 -8.49 -16.28
CA ASN A 201 20.94 -9.88 -16.74
C ASN A 201 21.34 -10.89 -15.65
N GLY A 202 21.39 -10.46 -14.38
CA GLY A 202 21.82 -11.28 -13.25
C GLY A 202 23.33 -11.58 -13.25
N ASN A 203 23.75 -12.31 -12.24
CA ASN A 203 25.11 -12.83 -12.10
C ASN A 203 25.08 -14.17 -11.34
N GLN A 204 26.22 -14.62 -10.82
CA GLN A 204 26.30 -15.88 -10.06
C GLN A 204 25.59 -15.88 -8.69
N TYR A 205 25.05 -14.75 -8.25
CA TYR A 205 24.39 -14.60 -6.94
C TYR A 205 22.96 -14.07 -7.10
N SER A 206 22.69 -13.28 -8.14
CA SER A 206 21.38 -12.66 -8.37
C SER A 206 20.78 -13.11 -9.70
N ILE A 207 19.49 -13.36 -9.68
CA ILE A 207 18.75 -13.77 -10.87
C ILE A 207 18.56 -12.61 -11.84
N ALA A 208 18.41 -12.93 -13.13
CA ALA A 208 18.15 -11.92 -14.15
C ALA A 208 16.76 -11.29 -13.95
N THR A 209 16.64 -10.02 -14.27
CA THR A 209 15.40 -9.25 -14.13
C THR A 209 14.18 -9.89 -14.79
N ASN A 210 14.35 -10.44 -16.00
CA ASN A 210 13.25 -11.12 -16.68
C ASN A 210 12.81 -12.41 -15.97
N VAL A 211 13.75 -13.15 -15.35
CA VAL A 211 13.45 -14.36 -14.58
C VAL A 211 12.69 -14.01 -13.30
N GLN A 212 13.15 -13.00 -12.57
CA GLN A 212 12.47 -12.56 -11.35
C GLN A 212 11.06 -12.00 -11.64
N ASN A 213 10.90 -11.20 -12.70
CA ASN A 213 9.59 -10.66 -13.06
C ASN A 213 8.62 -11.80 -13.47
N SER A 214 9.12 -12.80 -14.23
CA SER A 214 8.32 -13.97 -14.56
C SER A 214 7.96 -14.83 -13.35
N PHE A 215 8.86 -14.92 -12.35
CA PHE A 215 8.59 -15.60 -11.09
C PHE A 215 7.42 -14.94 -10.35
N TRP A 216 7.48 -13.62 -10.16
CA TRP A 216 6.42 -12.87 -9.47
C TRP A 216 5.10 -12.81 -10.26
N ALA A 217 5.18 -12.73 -11.60
CA ALA A 217 4.03 -12.88 -12.47
C ALA A 217 3.34 -14.25 -12.25
N GLY A 218 4.14 -15.30 -12.06
CA GLY A 218 3.64 -16.63 -11.72
C GLY A 218 3.01 -16.71 -10.32
N VAL A 219 3.63 -16.09 -9.32
CA VAL A 219 3.10 -16.00 -7.94
C VAL A 219 1.74 -15.29 -7.95
N ASN A 220 1.67 -14.15 -8.62
CA ASN A 220 0.46 -13.32 -8.72
C ASN A 220 -0.54 -13.87 -9.77
N GLN A 221 -0.21 -14.97 -10.45
CA GLN A 221 -1.04 -15.59 -11.50
C GLN A 221 -1.49 -14.61 -12.58
N THR A 222 -0.64 -13.64 -12.91
CA THR A 222 -0.92 -12.64 -13.95
C THR A 222 -0.76 -13.22 -15.35
N GLN A 223 -1.07 -12.44 -16.37
CA GLN A 223 -0.75 -12.79 -17.76
C GLN A 223 0.75 -13.09 -17.94
N SER A 224 1.09 -13.97 -18.87
CA SER A 224 2.49 -14.43 -19.08
C SER A 224 3.39 -13.41 -19.77
N ALA A 225 2.82 -12.46 -20.51
CA ALA A 225 3.54 -11.40 -21.21
C ALA A 225 3.07 -10.03 -20.70
N PRO A 226 4.00 -9.10 -20.45
CA PRO A 226 3.62 -7.77 -19.95
C PRO A 226 3.07 -6.89 -21.08
N THR A 227 2.30 -5.90 -20.69
CA THR A 227 2.07 -4.70 -21.49
C THR A 227 3.30 -3.80 -21.41
N GLU A 228 3.74 -3.22 -22.52
CA GLU A 228 4.89 -2.32 -22.59
C GLU A 228 4.43 -0.90 -22.90
N THR A 229 4.79 0.06 -22.04
CA THR A 229 4.45 1.48 -22.21
C THR A 229 5.71 2.34 -22.10
N SER A 230 5.98 3.16 -23.11
CA SER A 230 7.08 4.12 -23.04
C SER A 230 6.73 5.28 -22.12
N GLN A 231 7.59 5.55 -21.14
CA GLN A 231 7.47 6.68 -20.22
C GLN A 231 8.29 7.90 -20.67
N GLY A 232 8.99 7.79 -21.82
CA GLY A 232 9.95 8.80 -22.28
C GLY A 232 11.30 8.70 -21.57
N GLY A 233 12.29 9.50 -22.02
CA GLY A 233 13.60 9.58 -21.36
C GLY A 233 14.39 8.25 -21.30
N GLY A 234 14.06 7.27 -22.12
CA GLY A 234 14.68 5.94 -22.09
C GLY A 234 14.05 5.01 -21.05
N VAL A 235 12.94 5.39 -20.42
CA VAL A 235 12.21 4.56 -19.47
C VAL A 235 11.08 3.83 -20.17
N THR A 236 10.99 2.51 -19.95
CA THR A 236 9.89 1.65 -20.38
C THR A 236 9.27 0.99 -19.16
N LEU A 237 7.97 1.08 -19.01
CA LEU A 237 7.18 0.36 -18.03
C LEU A 237 6.67 -0.94 -18.64
N PHE A 238 6.89 -2.03 -17.93
CA PHE A 238 6.35 -3.37 -18.21
C PHE A 238 5.38 -3.71 -17.10
N GLU A 239 4.17 -4.14 -17.44
CA GLU A 239 3.13 -4.46 -16.46
C GLU A 239 2.53 -5.83 -16.74
N TRP A 240 2.63 -6.73 -15.77
CA TRP A 240 1.94 -8.03 -15.75
C TRP A 240 0.70 -7.88 -14.88
N THR A 241 -0.45 -7.88 -15.51
CA THR A 241 -1.75 -7.60 -14.92
C THR A 241 -2.69 -8.82 -15.04
N GLU A 242 -3.97 -8.66 -14.72
CA GLU A 242 -5.03 -9.66 -14.91
C GLU A 242 -4.91 -10.92 -14.02
N GLY A 243 -4.12 -10.87 -12.95
CA GLY A 243 -4.12 -11.93 -11.93
C GLY A 243 -5.35 -11.86 -11.03
N PRO A 244 -5.77 -12.99 -10.44
CA PRO A 244 -6.82 -12.98 -9.43
C PRO A 244 -6.39 -12.11 -8.25
N GLY A 245 -7.29 -11.27 -7.72
CA GLY A 245 -6.98 -10.32 -6.64
C GLY A 245 -6.20 -9.08 -7.09
N CYS A 246 -6.04 -8.87 -8.40
CA CYS A 246 -5.45 -7.65 -8.99
C CYS A 246 -4.01 -7.32 -8.61
N HIS A 247 -3.24 -8.24 -8.09
CA HIS A 247 -1.83 -8.03 -7.79
C HIS A 247 -1.01 -7.97 -9.08
N THR A 248 -0.41 -6.82 -9.34
CA THR A 248 0.38 -6.54 -10.55
C THR A 248 1.87 -6.70 -10.25
N VAL A 249 2.63 -7.09 -11.27
CA VAL A 249 4.08 -6.89 -11.30
C VAL A 249 4.36 -5.77 -12.28
N ALA A 250 4.98 -4.69 -11.82
CA ALA A 250 5.39 -3.55 -12.62
C ALA A 250 6.91 -3.44 -12.65
N HIS A 251 7.49 -3.20 -13.83
CA HIS A 251 8.93 -3.02 -13.97
C HIS A 251 9.27 -1.80 -14.82
N TYR A 252 9.91 -0.81 -14.23
CA TYR A 252 10.49 0.34 -14.91
C TYR A 252 11.92 0.03 -15.34
N ARG A 253 12.12 -0.29 -16.61
CA ARG A 253 13.45 -0.45 -17.21
C ARG A 253 13.99 0.91 -17.64
N ILE A 254 15.16 1.28 -17.14
CA ILE A 254 15.86 2.50 -17.54
C ILE A 254 16.99 2.11 -18.51
N GLN A 255 16.84 2.45 -19.78
CA GLN A 255 17.84 2.12 -20.82
C GLN A 255 19.14 2.87 -20.56
N ASN A 256 20.25 2.15 -20.43
CA ASN A 256 21.58 2.63 -20.04
C ASN A 256 21.60 3.34 -18.66
N GLY A 257 20.61 3.11 -17.81
CA GLY A 257 20.60 3.62 -16.43
C GLY A 257 21.65 2.90 -15.57
N ASP A 258 22.30 3.66 -14.70
CA ASP A 258 23.29 3.20 -13.75
C ASP A 258 22.64 2.87 -12.39
N HIS A 259 23.48 2.52 -11.39
CA HIS A 259 23.05 2.22 -10.01
C HIS A 259 22.72 3.51 -9.23
N VAL A 260 21.50 4.00 -9.38
CA VAL A 260 21.03 5.23 -8.76
C VAL A 260 19.59 5.11 -8.29
N TRP A 261 19.17 5.98 -7.38
CA TRP A 261 17.77 6.23 -7.08
C TRP A 261 17.21 7.26 -8.09
N PRO A 262 16.38 6.88 -9.06
CA PRO A 262 15.87 7.82 -10.07
C PRO A 262 14.89 8.83 -9.45
N ALA A 263 14.95 10.07 -9.91
CA ALA A 263 14.12 11.16 -9.37
C ALA A 263 12.59 10.95 -9.52
N PHE A 264 12.16 10.05 -10.39
CA PHE A 264 10.74 9.74 -10.55
C PHE A 264 10.26 8.62 -9.59
N SER A 265 11.18 7.95 -8.88
CA SER A 265 10.89 6.73 -8.14
C SER A 265 9.86 6.94 -7.04
N GLN A 266 9.94 8.02 -6.24
CA GLN A 266 9.00 8.27 -5.17
C GLN A 266 7.54 8.31 -5.68
N GLN A 267 7.31 9.09 -6.74
CA GLN A 267 5.97 9.22 -7.31
C GLN A 267 5.51 7.93 -7.99
N ALA A 268 6.39 7.25 -8.72
CA ALA A 268 6.07 5.99 -9.40
C ALA A 268 5.72 4.88 -8.39
N LEU A 269 6.50 4.78 -7.30
CA LEU A 269 6.26 3.82 -6.22
C LEU A 269 4.92 4.12 -5.53
N TRP A 270 4.67 5.37 -5.15
CA TRP A 270 3.42 5.73 -4.48
C TRP A 270 2.20 5.55 -5.38
N ASN A 271 2.27 5.96 -6.64
CA ASN A 271 1.20 5.71 -7.61
C ASN A 271 0.88 4.22 -7.75
N PHE A 272 1.87 3.36 -7.58
CA PHE A 272 1.66 1.92 -7.54
C PHE A 272 1.03 1.49 -6.22
N PHE A 273 1.63 1.85 -5.08
CA PHE A 273 1.21 1.42 -3.75
C PHE A 273 -0.22 1.81 -3.40
N SER A 274 -0.61 3.05 -3.72
CA SER A 274 -1.94 3.57 -3.40
C SER A 274 -3.11 2.77 -4.00
N ASN A 275 -2.82 1.84 -4.92
CA ASN A 275 -3.81 0.94 -5.51
C ASN A 275 -3.96 -0.39 -4.74
N TYR A 276 -3.23 -0.64 -3.65
CA TYR A 276 -3.21 -1.95 -3.00
C TYR A 276 -3.65 -1.90 -1.55
N THR A 277 -4.33 -2.98 -1.14
CA THR A 277 -4.57 -3.34 0.25
C THR A 277 -4.14 -4.79 0.47
N LEU A 278 -3.98 -5.22 1.73
CA LEU A 278 -3.66 -6.62 2.06
C LEU A 278 -4.75 -7.60 1.61
N SER A 279 -6.00 -7.17 1.61
CA SER A 279 -7.12 -8.02 1.18
C SER A 279 -7.18 -8.22 -0.35
N GLY A 280 -6.22 -7.68 -1.10
CA GLY A 280 -6.13 -7.85 -2.54
C GLY A 280 -7.09 -6.97 -3.35
N THR A 281 -7.83 -6.10 -2.70
CA THR A 281 -8.67 -5.09 -3.34
C THR A 281 -7.83 -3.95 -3.91
N GLY A 282 -6.95 -4.30 -4.84
CA GLY A 282 -6.22 -3.29 -5.59
C GLY A 282 -7.13 -2.71 -6.68
N ILE A 283 -7.44 -1.42 -6.58
CA ILE A 283 -7.90 -0.66 -7.73
C ILE A 283 -6.67 -0.38 -8.58
N GLY A 284 -6.05 -1.43 -9.12
CA GLY A 284 -4.87 -1.29 -9.97
C GLY A 284 -5.26 -1.19 -11.45
N PRO A 285 -4.44 -0.51 -12.28
CA PRO A 285 -4.57 -0.65 -13.71
C PRO A 285 -4.38 -2.13 -14.06
N GLY A 286 -5.40 -2.74 -14.64
CA GLY A 286 -5.43 -4.17 -15.00
C GLY A 286 -6.18 -5.07 -14.04
N CYS A 287 -6.79 -4.55 -12.98
CA CYS A 287 -7.96 -5.19 -12.45
C CYS A 287 -9.03 -5.13 -13.54
N ALA A 288 -9.14 -6.18 -14.32
CA ALA A 288 -10.43 -6.39 -14.94
C ALA A 288 -11.45 -6.42 -13.79
N PRO A 289 -12.54 -5.65 -13.85
CA PRO A 289 -13.65 -5.91 -12.95
C PRO A 289 -13.89 -7.40 -13.06
N ALA A 290 -14.07 -8.08 -11.94
CA ALA A 290 -14.26 -9.53 -11.92
C ALA A 290 -15.16 -9.86 -13.11
N THR A 291 -14.62 -10.67 -14.06
CA THR A 291 -15.32 -10.94 -15.33
C THR A 291 -16.58 -11.81 -15.14
N GLY A 292 -16.91 -12.11 -13.89
CA GLY A 292 -18.25 -12.47 -13.46
C GLY A 292 -18.90 -11.23 -12.89
N GLY A 293 -19.77 -10.58 -13.66
CA GLY A 293 -20.60 -9.52 -13.13
C GLY A 293 -21.31 -9.98 -11.86
N PHE A 294 -21.64 -9.06 -10.98
CA PHE A 294 -22.50 -9.33 -9.82
C PHE A 294 -23.94 -8.99 -10.13
N ARG A 295 -24.84 -9.45 -9.31
CA ARG A 295 -26.24 -9.01 -9.30
C ARG A 295 -26.47 -8.14 -8.08
N ARG A 296 -26.84 -6.89 -8.30
CA ARG A 296 -27.11 -5.96 -7.20
C ARG A 296 -28.21 -6.47 -6.30
N GLY A 297 -27.96 -6.48 -4.99
CA GLY A 297 -28.90 -6.96 -3.98
C GLY A 297 -28.81 -8.44 -3.62
N ASP A 298 -28.14 -9.29 -4.41
CA ASP A 298 -27.84 -10.69 -4.06
C ASP A 298 -26.56 -10.73 -3.21
N VAL A 299 -26.72 -10.38 -1.95
CA VAL A 299 -25.65 -10.10 -1.01
C VAL A 299 -24.88 -11.36 -0.60
N ASN A 300 -25.57 -12.50 -0.52
CA ASN A 300 -24.99 -13.78 -0.15
C ASN A 300 -24.40 -14.56 -1.33
N GLY A 301 -24.55 -14.03 -2.56
CA GLY A 301 -23.99 -14.61 -3.77
C GLY A 301 -24.56 -15.98 -4.14
N ASP A 302 -25.79 -16.33 -3.72
CA ASP A 302 -26.43 -17.63 -4.00
C ASP A 302 -27.17 -17.67 -5.34
N GLY A 303 -27.21 -16.56 -6.08
CA GLY A 303 -27.88 -16.41 -7.36
C GLY A 303 -29.39 -16.15 -7.24
N SER A 304 -29.92 -15.94 -6.04
CA SER A 304 -31.35 -15.76 -5.80
C SER A 304 -31.61 -14.57 -4.91
N LEU A 305 -32.24 -13.52 -5.45
CA LEU A 305 -32.61 -12.36 -4.64
C LEU A 305 -33.81 -12.68 -3.76
N ASN A 306 -33.64 -12.73 -2.45
CA ASN A 306 -34.63 -13.06 -1.46
C ASN A 306 -34.36 -12.41 -0.09
N ILE A 307 -35.13 -12.77 0.96
CA ILE A 307 -34.98 -12.13 2.27
C ILE A 307 -33.61 -12.39 2.94
N SER A 308 -32.93 -13.51 2.59
CA SER A 308 -31.60 -13.80 3.15
C SER A 308 -30.57 -12.75 2.73
N ASP A 309 -30.70 -12.11 1.59
CA ASP A 309 -29.80 -11.05 1.14
C ASP A 309 -29.91 -9.81 2.02
N ALA A 310 -31.11 -9.36 2.29
CA ALA A 310 -31.32 -8.24 3.20
C ALA A 310 -30.82 -8.58 4.63
N VAL A 311 -30.97 -9.82 5.06
CA VAL A 311 -30.42 -10.29 6.35
C VAL A 311 -28.89 -10.31 6.30
N SER A 312 -28.28 -10.79 5.23
CA SER A 312 -26.81 -10.76 5.05
C SER A 312 -26.25 -9.35 5.07
N ALA A 313 -26.92 -8.40 4.40
CA ALA A 313 -26.55 -6.98 4.47
C ALA A 313 -26.61 -6.42 5.90
N LEU A 314 -27.63 -6.78 6.68
CA LEU A 314 -27.75 -6.36 8.08
C LEU A 314 -26.70 -7.03 8.98
N ILE A 315 -26.36 -8.30 8.75
CA ILE A 315 -25.30 -8.98 9.46
C ILE A 315 -23.94 -8.33 9.16
N TYR A 316 -23.68 -7.98 7.91
CA TYR A 316 -22.47 -7.24 7.53
C TYR A 316 -22.37 -5.90 8.26
N LEU A 317 -23.46 -5.13 8.29
CA LEU A 317 -23.50 -3.80 8.90
C LEU A 317 -23.39 -3.81 10.44
N PHE A 318 -23.96 -4.81 11.12
CA PHE A 318 -24.15 -4.72 12.58
C PHE A 318 -23.54 -5.86 13.39
N ASP A 319 -23.16 -6.98 12.76
CA ASP A 319 -22.68 -8.17 13.46
C ASP A 319 -21.29 -8.65 12.95
N GLY A 320 -20.61 -7.86 12.13
CA GLY A 320 -19.26 -8.14 11.60
C GLY A 320 -19.24 -9.32 10.62
N GLY A 321 -20.33 -9.60 9.96
CA GLY A 321 -20.40 -10.58 8.88
C GLY A 321 -19.46 -10.20 7.73
N GLN A 322 -19.00 -11.20 6.97
CA GLN A 322 -18.17 -10.97 5.77
C GLN A 322 -19.05 -11.08 4.53
N VAL A 323 -18.75 -10.28 3.52
CA VAL A 323 -19.33 -10.36 2.19
C VAL A 323 -18.24 -10.39 1.15
N ASP A 324 -18.44 -11.15 0.08
CA ASP A 324 -17.44 -11.30 -0.98
C ASP A 324 -17.56 -10.23 -2.07
N CYS A 325 -18.66 -9.45 -2.05
CA CYS A 325 -18.99 -8.44 -3.06
C CYS A 325 -19.73 -7.26 -2.39
N GLU A 326 -19.02 -6.20 -2.06
CA GLU A 326 -19.58 -5.00 -1.43
C GLU A 326 -20.54 -4.26 -2.37
N SER A 327 -20.22 -4.21 -3.67
CA SER A 327 -21.10 -3.63 -4.69
C SER A 327 -22.48 -4.35 -4.77
N ALA A 328 -22.56 -5.63 -4.40
CA ALA A 328 -23.84 -6.33 -4.30
C ALA A 328 -24.65 -5.91 -3.07
N VAL A 329 -23.96 -5.48 -1.98
CA VAL A 329 -24.60 -4.98 -0.75
C VAL A 329 -25.19 -3.59 -0.96
N ASP A 330 -24.53 -2.73 -1.75
CA ASP A 330 -25.00 -1.38 -2.10
C ASP A 330 -26.26 -1.47 -2.97
N GLY A 331 -27.38 -1.73 -2.32
CA GLY A 331 -28.66 -1.99 -2.95
C GLY A 331 -29.30 -0.78 -3.61
N ASN A 332 -28.86 0.44 -3.28
CA ASN A 332 -29.38 1.69 -3.82
C ASN A 332 -28.41 2.39 -4.79
N ASP A 333 -27.17 1.87 -4.96
CA ASP A 333 -26.13 2.37 -5.85
C ASP A 333 -25.72 3.82 -5.52
N ASP A 334 -25.59 4.13 -4.21
CA ASP A 334 -25.14 5.47 -3.75
C ASP A 334 -23.66 5.52 -3.36
N GLY A 335 -22.94 4.41 -3.48
CA GLY A 335 -21.51 4.29 -3.15
C GLY A 335 -21.22 4.20 -1.66
N SER A 336 -22.22 3.90 -0.83
CA SER A 336 -22.06 3.85 0.63
C SER A 336 -22.89 2.75 1.24
N ILE A 337 -22.27 1.72 1.82
CA ILE A 337 -23.01 0.65 2.47
C ILE A 337 -23.55 1.10 3.83
N ASN A 338 -24.87 1.14 3.93
CA ASN A 338 -25.59 1.55 5.13
C ASN A 338 -26.99 0.90 5.23
N LEU A 339 -27.81 1.30 6.20
CA LEU A 339 -29.13 0.70 6.38
C LEU A 339 -30.08 0.91 5.17
N ALA A 340 -29.86 1.96 4.37
CA ALA A 340 -30.71 2.24 3.21
C ALA A 340 -30.63 1.14 2.15
N ASP A 341 -29.52 0.42 2.04
CA ASP A 341 -29.31 -0.67 1.10
C ASP A 341 -30.19 -1.88 1.44
N ALA A 342 -30.13 -2.32 2.70
CA ALA A 342 -31.01 -3.39 3.17
C ALA A 342 -32.48 -3.00 3.01
N VAL A 343 -32.84 -1.73 3.24
CA VAL A 343 -34.22 -1.22 3.02
C VAL A 343 -34.55 -1.23 1.53
N SER A 344 -33.64 -0.90 0.64
CA SER A 344 -33.86 -0.93 -0.81
C SER A 344 -34.12 -2.35 -1.31
N ILE A 345 -33.34 -3.33 -0.82
CA ILE A 345 -33.58 -4.76 -1.13
C ILE A 345 -34.95 -5.22 -0.61
N LEU A 346 -35.31 -4.88 0.63
CA LEU A 346 -36.62 -5.23 1.20
C LEU A 346 -37.79 -4.55 0.46
N ALA A 347 -37.62 -3.28 0.08
CA ALA A 347 -38.60 -2.54 -0.67
C ALA A 347 -38.88 -3.20 -2.03
N TYR A 348 -37.84 -3.62 -2.74
CA TYR A 348 -37.95 -4.39 -3.96
C TYR A 348 -38.74 -5.71 -3.73
N LEU A 349 -38.35 -6.47 -2.71
CA LEU A 349 -38.95 -7.78 -2.44
C LEU A 349 -40.44 -7.73 -2.03
N PHE A 350 -40.83 -6.72 -1.26
CA PHE A 350 -42.13 -6.73 -0.59
C PHE A 350 -43.10 -5.62 -1.00
N SER A 351 -42.60 -4.50 -1.54
CA SER A 351 -43.54 -3.40 -1.93
C SER A 351 -43.93 -3.43 -3.41
N GLY A 352 -43.19 -4.19 -4.23
CA GLY A 352 -43.38 -4.22 -5.68
C GLY A 352 -43.15 -2.86 -6.35
N SER A 353 -42.61 -1.91 -5.62
CA SER A 353 -42.32 -0.55 -6.07
C SER A 353 -40.82 -0.37 -6.25
N GLY A 354 -40.40 -0.17 -7.47
CA GLY A 354 -38.99 0.08 -7.82
C GLY A 354 -38.29 -1.14 -8.42
N THR A 355 -37.15 -0.87 -9.05
CA THR A 355 -36.18 -1.84 -9.48
C THR A 355 -34.88 -1.47 -8.74
N LEU A 356 -34.05 -2.45 -8.38
CA LEU A 356 -32.69 -2.15 -7.96
C LEU A 356 -31.93 -1.55 -9.16
N PRO A 357 -30.93 -0.67 -8.93
CA PRO A 357 -30.06 -0.15 -9.98
C PRO A 357 -29.27 -1.26 -10.70
N ALA A 358 -28.69 -0.94 -11.85
CA ALA A 358 -27.79 -1.87 -12.53
C ALA A 358 -26.54 -2.21 -11.67
N PRO A 359 -26.03 -3.45 -11.80
CA PRO A 359 -26.50 -4.56 -12.61
C PRO A 359 -27.63 -5.34 -11.94
N PHE A 360 -28.81 -5.18 -12.43
CA PHE A 360 -30.02 -5.88 -11.98
C PHE A 360 -31.09 -5.81 -13.10
N PRO A 361 -31.88 -6.88 -13.40
CA PRO A 361 -31.93 -8.17 -12.70
C PRO A 361 -30.85 -9.17 -13.13
N ASP A 362 -30.11 -8.87 -14.17
CA ASP A 362 -29.07 -9.72 -14.73
C ASP A 362 -27.72 -9.40 -14.07
N CYS A 363 -26.76 -10.32 -14.18
CA CYS A 363 -25.40 -10.09 -13.77
C CYS A 363 -24.68 -9.11 -14.73
N GLY A 364 -23.87 -8.23 -14.17
CA GLY A 364 -23.09 -7.25 -14.96
C GLY A 364 -22.03 -6.53 -14.13
N ALA A 365 -21.23 -5.71 -14.80
CA ALA A 365 -20.26 -4.85 -14.12
C ALA A 365 -20.97 -3.67 -13.43
N ASP A 366 -20.38 -3.16 -12.35
CA ASP A 366 -20.80 -1.89 -11.77
C ASP A 366 -20.57 -0.76 -12.77
N SER A 367 -21.60 0.05 -12.99
CA SER A 367 -21.50 1.22 -13.86
C SER A 367 -21.21 2.52 -13.09
N THR A 368 -21.30 2.46 -11.76
CA THR A 368 -21.03 3.58 -10.87
C THR A 368 -19.59 3.51 -10.40
N ILE A 369 -18.90 4.64 -10.44
CA ILE A 369 -17.50 4.72 -9.98
C ILE A 369 -17.53 5.10 -8.50
N ASP A 370 -17.27 4.12 -7.64
CA ASP A 370 -17.11 4.30 -6.20
C ASP A 370 -15.95 3.46 -5.66
N THR A 371 -15.88 3.27 -4.35
CA THR A 371 -14.81 2.51 -3.67
C THR A 371 -15.23 1.11 -3.23
N LEU A 372 -16.47 0.71 -3.55
CA LEU A 372 -17.00 -0.61 -3.21
C LEU A 372 -16.52 -1.63 -4.23
N ASP A 373 -16.14 -2.80 -3.75
CA ASP A 373 -15.59 -3.83 -4.62
C ASP A 373 -16.38 -5.13 -4.63
N CYS A 374 -16.00 -6.01 -5.52
CA CYS A 374 -16.62 -7.30 -5.71
C CYS A 374 -15.53 -8.34 -5.96
N LEU A 375 -14.87 -8.79 -4.88
CA LEU A 375 -13.69 -9.66 -4.96
C LEU A 375 -14.00 -11.05 -5.50
N GLN A 376 -15.10 -11.62 -5.04
CA GLN A 376 -15.61 -12.89 -5.51
C GLN A 376 -17.13 -12.81 -5.56
N TYR A 377 -17.72 -13.36 -6.59
CA TYR A 377 -19.16 -13.45 -6.68
C TYR A 377 -19.56 -14.73 -7.44
N ASN A 378 -20.32 -15.58 -6.77
CA ASN A 378 -20.70 -16.89 -7.28
C ASN A 378 -22.14 -16.95 -7.79
N GLY A 379 -22.90 -15.86 -7.62
CA GLY A 379 -24.31 -15.78 -7.99
C GLY A 379 -24.59 -15.58 -9.49
N CYS A 380 -23.52 -15.46 -10.29
CA CYS A 380 -23.55 -15.42 -11.73
C CYS A 380 -22.92 -16.66 -12.33
#